data_62cf8e611ebe4f30867587ca871a575b
#
_entry.id   62cf8e611ebe4f30867587ca871a575b
#
_cell.length_a   1.000
_cell.length_b   1.000
_cell.length_c   1.000
_cell.angle_alpha   90.00
_cell.angle_beta   90.00
_cell.angle_gamma   90.00
#
_symmetry.space_group_name_H-M   'P 1'
#
loop_
_entity.id
_entity.type
_entity.pdbx_description
1 polymer ?
#
loop_
_entity_poly.entity_id
_entity_poly.type
_entity_poly.pdbx_seq_one_letter_code
_entity_poly.pdbx_strand_id
1 'polypeptide(L)'
;MLVAWGVSLGFDSRNETSKNEGVGGFLQLADYYAGLSGGSWATGAQAINGWPTAQSLVDDIMELSSNLVNPNHDSLSFYEDLFKDVGAKKHANFPISISDYWGRALSYQLMNDTQYPDHGQRITYSDIVNQTGFRDATDQYPIVLSIGRQPDQIMINPNATYFEFTPYEFGTWQPTLEAFFPVGYLGTDVVDGNPKDGSSCIANYENFGYTVGTSSTLFNGAYNKLLESNSTGFLNDVLKTILEDVDKGYNDVAPVPNPFKGYRQSSNHFVDAKYIDLVDGGEANQNIPLEPLLQPARGLDLIVAVDASSDQVNWPNGTALIEVEKRSNLSEFSYMAFPRVPDARTFVNRGFNTRPTFFGCDPNDATNAKTSVGNSTAPVLIYLPNYPYSGFSNSSTFELAYNVQHQHDMLDNARNVATMGGQMDNWPLCLACASALRPMQRSGAKIPDKCQQCMDMYCWDGKYDTSPTRNYTPPVGPPPFVTSHGQKTVEPPTTGSNDSTDTDYGKIISSKDKSAAAPMGVSSAVFTSLFLASLLAMFMN
;
A
#
# COMPACT_ATOMS: atom_id res chain seq x y z
N MET A 1 1.12 -5.91 2.08
CA MET A 1 1.68 -5.88 3.44
C MET A 1 3.01 -6.61 3.53
N LEU A 2 3.09 -7.95 3.49
CA LEU A 2 4.33 -8.73 3.65
C LEU A 2 5.46 -8.31 2.70
N VAL A 3 5.14 -7.98 1.44
CA VAL A 3 6.14 -7.46 0.48
C VAL A 3 6.74 -6.13 0.95
N ALA A 4 5.92 -5.19 1.45
CA ALA A 4 6.42 -3.92 1.97
C ALA A 4 7.35 -4.13 3.19
N TRP A 5 6.98 -5.03 4.10
CA TRP A 5 7.81 -5.39 5.24
C TRP A 5 9.10 -6.11 4.86
N GLY A 6 9.06 -7.01 3.87
CA GLY A 6 10.28 -7.65 3.40
C GLY A 6 11.26 -6.67 2.75
N VAL A 7 10.76 -5.68 1.99
CA VAL A 7 11.61 -4.59 1.49
C VAL A 7 12.18 -3.77 2.64
N SER A 8 11.37 -3.43 3.65
CA SER A 8 11.85 -2.73 4.85
C SER A 8 12.93 -3.54 5.57
N LEU A 9 12.74 -4.85 5.73
CA LEU A 9 13.75 -5.75 6.31
C LEU A 9 15.07 -5.72 5.51
N GLY A 10 14.96 -5.64 4.18
CA GLY A 10 16.12 -5.54 3.29
C GLY A 10 16.94 -4.26 3.46
N PHE A 11 16.34 -3.20 3.96
CA PHE A 11 17.01 -1.91 4.17
C PHE A 11 17.25 -1.57 5.65
N ASP A 12 16.81 -2.42 6.58
CA ASP A 12 16.89 -2.19 8.01
C ASP A 12 18.33 -2.43 8.53
N SER A 13 18.87 -1.45 9.27
CA SER A 13 20.18 -1.57 9.94
C SER A 13 20.22 -2.65 11.02
N ARG A 14 19.07 -3.11 11.49
CA ARG A 14 18.94 -4.19 12.50
C ARG A 14 19.00 -5.59 11.89
N ASN A 15 18.90 -5.70 10.55
CA ASN A 15 19.08 -6.96 9.84
C ASN A 15 20.54 -7.19 9.47
N GLU A 16 21.18 -8.19 10.10
CA GLU A 16 22.61 -8.46 9.90
C GLU A 16 22.96 -8.88 8.48
N THR A 17 22.08 -9.62 7.79
CA THR A 17 22.28 -10.00 6.39
C THR A 17 22.32 -8.77 5.49
N SER A 18 21.35 -7.85 5.65
CA SER A 18 21.28 -6.60 4.88
C SER A 18 22.46 -5.67 5.17
N LYS A 19 22.99 -5.66 6.40
CA LYS A 19 24.25 -4.96 6.73
C LYS A 19 25.43 -5.55 5.97
N ASN A 20 25.56 -6.87 5.96
CA ASN A 20 26.64 -7.56 5.26
C ASN A 20 26.53 -7.39 3.74
N GLU A 21 25.35 -7.20 3.21
CA GLU A 21 25.08 -6.86 1.81
C GLU A 21 25.31 -5.37 1.52
N GLY A 22 25.56 -4.54 2.55
CA GLY A 22 25.90 -3.12 2.45
C GLY A 22 24.72 -2.18 2.27
N VAL A 23 23.47 -2.65 2.37
CA VAL A 23 22.26 -1.85 2.23
C VAL A 23 21.48 -1.64 3.53
N GLY A 24 21.85 -2.36 4.60
CA GLY A 24 21.27 -2.17 5.93
C GLY A 24 21.56 -0.77 6.46
N GLY A 25 20.51 -0.05 6.87
CA GLY A 25 20.56 1.34 7.30
C GLY A 25 19.90 2.32 6.33
N PHE A 26 19.61 1.87 5.11
CA PHE A 26 18.92 2.72 4.14
C PHE A 26 17.47 3.06 4.59
N LEU A 27 16.79 2.14 5.28
CA LEU A 27 15.48 2.39 5.88
C LEU A 27 15.50 3.55 6.89
N GLN A 28 16.56 3.64 7.70
CA GLN A 28 16.70 4.67 8.74
C GLN A 28 16.98 6.07 8.18
N LEU A 29 17.21 6.20 6.87
CA LEU A 29 17.32 7.50 6.19
C LEU A 29 15.96 8.05 5.75
N ALA A 30 14.90 7.26 5.82
CA ALA A 30 13.58 7.68 5.40
C ALA A 30 12.88 8.54 6.47
N ASP A 31 12.39 9.71 6.07
CA ASP A 31 11.58 10.59 6.93
C ASP A 31 10.12 10.11 7.00
N TYR A 32 9.62 9.53 5.94
CA TYR A 32 8.21 9.13 5.79
C TYR A 32 8.07 7.66 5.41
N TYR A 33 7.00 7.06 5.91
CA TYR A 33 6.55 5.73 5.51
C TYR A 33 5.07 5.79 5.16
N ALA A 34 4.75 5.72 3.87
CA ALA A 34 3.38 5.85 3.39
C ALA A 34 2.82 4.51 2.94
N GLY A 35 1.56 4.26 3.26
CA GLY A 35 0.85 3.04 2.92
C GLY A 35 -0.55 3.27 2.37
N LEU A 36 -0.99 2.37 1.50
CA LEU A 36 -2.31 2.35 0.90
C LEU A 36 -2.77 0.89 0.82
N SER A 37 -4.06 0.61 1.04
CA SER A 37 -4.61 -0.76 1.04
C SER A 37 -3.85 -1.67 2.02
N GLY A 38 -3.37 -2.83 1.61
CA GLY A 38 -2.50 -3.68 2.43
C GLY A 38 -1.19 -3.01 2.86
N GLY A 39 -0.74 -1.96 2.16
CA GLY A 39 0.36 -1.08 2.57
C GLY A 39 -0.02 -0.21 3.77
N SER A 40 -1.28 0.20 3.94
CA SER A 40 -1.75 0.93 5.11
C SER A 40 -1.69 0.08 6.37
N TRP A 41 -1.97 -1.24 6.24
CA TRP A 41 -1.81 -2.19 7.34
C TRP A 41 -0.34 -2.30 7.76
N ALA A 42 0.56 -2.38 6.76
CA ALA A 42 2.00 -2.41 7.03
C ALA A 42 2.46 -1.16 7.77
N THR A 43 2.06 0.03 7.29
CA THR A 43 2.41 1.33 7.88
C THR A 43 1.85 1.47 9.29
N GLY A 44 0.56 1.16 9.46
CA GLY A 44 -0.10 1.27 10.75
C GLY A 44 0.50 0.33 11.79
N ALA A 45 0.66 -0.96 11.46
CA ALA A 45 1.23 -1.94 12.37
C ALA A 45 2.68 -1.60 12.75
N GLN A 46 3.48 -1.13 11.80
CA GLN A 46 4.85 -0.68 12.08
C GLN A 46 4.86 0.45 13.12
N ALA A 47 4.02 1.47 12.89
CA ALA A 47 4.00 2.67 13.71
C ALA A 47 3.38 2.44 15.10
N ILE A 48 2.23 1.76 15.19
CA ILE A 48 1.53 1.59 16.48
C ILE A 48 2.31 0.67 17.43
N ASN A 49 3.07 -0.29 16.93
CA ASN A 49 3.88 -1.20 17.73
C ASN A 49 5.29 -0.65 18.03
N GLY A 50 5.58 0.63 17.74
CA GLY A 50 6.84 1.28 18.06
C GLY A 50 8.00 0.86 17.16
N TRP A 51 7.73 0.67 15.87
CA TRP A 51 8.71 0.35 14.82
C TRP A 51 9.59 -0.88 15.11
N PRO A 52 9.00 -2.04 15.45
CA PRO A 52 9.75 -3.27 15.54
C PRO A 52 10.36 -3.64 14.19
N THR A 53 11.25 -4.62 14.16
CA THR A 53 11.70 -5.17 12.88
C THR A 53 10.52 -5.84 12.15
N ALA A 54 10.55 -5.85 10.83
CA ALA A 54 9.53 -6.56 10.06
C ALA A 54 9.47 -8.06 10.39
N GLN A 55 10.60 -8.64 10.77
CA GLN A 55 10.66 -10.02 11.26
C GLN A 55 9.86 -10.18 12.57
N SER A 56 10.08 -9.29 13.55
CA SER A 56 9.33 -9.35 14.82
C SER A 56 7.82 -9.11 14.63
N LEU A 57 7.41 -8.29 13.67
CA LEU A 57 5.98 -8.15 13.36
C LEU A 57 5.38 -9.48 12.92
N VAL A 58 6.06 -10.23 12.07
CA VAL A 58 5.58 -11.51 11.54
C VAL A 58 5.65 -12.60 12.62
N ASP A 59 6.74 -12.63 13.41
CA ASP A 59 6.98 -13.72 14.36
C ASP A 59 6.23 -13.57 15.68
N ASP A 60 6.08 -12.32 16.17
CA ASP A 60 5.69 -12.07 17.56
C ASP A 60 4.32 -11.38 17.68
N ILE A 61 3.81 -10.75 16.60
CA ILE A 61 2.63 -9.90 16.68
C ILE A 61 1.50 -10.42 15.81
N MET A 62 1.81 -10.80 14.57
CA MET A 62 0.78 -11.13 13.59
C MET A 62 0.37 -12.60 13.62
N GLU A 63 -0.94 -12.84 13.54
CA GLU A 63 -1.52 -14.18 13.46
C GLU A 63 -2.16 -14.41 12.07
N LEU A 64 -1.36 -14.32 11.02
CA LEU A 64 -1.84 -14.48 9.64
C LEU A 64 -2.13 -15.92 9.23
N SER A 65 -1.77 -16.91 10.07
CA SER A 65 -2.09 -18.31 9.81
C SER A 65 -3.57 -18.61 10.04
N SER A 66 -4.23 -17.81 10.88
CA SER A 66 -5.69 -17.77 10.97
C SER A 66 -6.30 -16.84 9.91
N ASN A 67 -7.58 -17.03 9.63
CA ASN A 67 -8.28 -16.20 8.66
C ASN A 67 -8.40 -14.75 9.17
N LEU A 68 -8.05 -13.75 8.33
CA LEU A 68 -8.11 -12.33 8.68
C LEU A 68 -9.49 -11.85 9.14
N VAL A 69 -10.56 -12.49 8.69
CA VAL A 69 -11.95 -12.19 9.11
C VAL A 69 -12.43 -13.06 10.26
N ASN A 70 -11.65 -14.05 10.69
CA ASN A 70 -11.94 -14.93 11.82
C ASN A 70 -10.63 -15.31 12.53
N PRO A 71 -9.95 -14.34 13.18
CA PRO A 71 -8.76 -14.64 13.98
C PRO A 71 -9.10 -15.53 15.19
N ASN A 72 -8.10 -16.24 15.70
CA ASN A 72 -8.14 -17.01 16.97
C ASN A 72 -9.02 -18.25 17.02
N HIS A 73 -9.60 -18.76 15.94
CA HIS A 73 -10.40 -19.99 15.88
C HIS A 73 -11.61 -20.07 16.84
N ASP A 74 -11.81 -19.14 17.77
CA ASP A 74 -13.01 -19.00 18.59
C ASP A 74 -13.96 -18.00 17.94
N SER A 75 -14.63 -18.46 16.90
CA SER A 75 -15.47 -17.62 16.05
C SER A 75 -16.60 -16.93 16.81
N LEU A 76 -17.14 -17.54 17.88
CA LEU A 76 -18.31 -16.99 18.55
C LEU A 76 -17.93 -15.78 19.42
N SER A 77 -16.95 -15.92 20.31
CA SER A 77 -16.52 -14.82 21.18
C SER A 77 -15.96 -13.65 20.37
N PHE A 78 -15.18 -13.93 19.32
CA PHE A 78 -14.67 -12.90 18.42
C PHE A 78 -15.79 -12.06 17.79
N TYR A 79 -16.83 -12.70 17.25
CA TYR A 79 -17.92 -11.95 16.63
C TYR A 79 -18.82 -11.25 17.65
N GLU A 80 -18.99 -11.79 18.85
CA GLU A 80 -19.70 -11.09 19.93
C GLU A 80 -18.99 -9.80 20.32
N ASP A 81 -17.65 -9.81 20.48
CA ASP A 81 -16.85 -8.63 20.75
C ASP A 81 -16.88 -7.66 19.57
N LEU A 82 -16.76 -8.16 18.35
CA LEU A 82 -16.81 -7.35 17.13
C LEU A 82 -18.13 -6.55 17.02
N PHE A 83 -19.29 -7.21 17.22
CA PHE A 83 -20.58 -6.55 17.20
C PHE A 83 -20.75 -5.54 18.34
N LYS A 84 -20.25 -5.85 19.54
CA LYS A 84 -20.26 -4.94 20.68
C LYS A 84 -19.45 -3.68 20.41
N ASP A 85 -18.26 -3.84 19.84
CA ASP A 85 -17.33 -2.75 19.60
C ASP A 85 -17.86 -1.82 18.50
N VAL A 86 -18.32 -2.36 17.38
CA VAL A 86 -18.95 -1.60 16.30
C VAL A 86 -20.26 -0.96 16.79
N GLY A 87 -21.05 -1.66 17.59
CA GLY A 87 -22.27 -1.14 18.21
C GLY A 87 -22.02 0.10 19.07
N ALA A 88 -20.86 0.26 19.68
CA ALA A 88 -20.51 1.46 20.44
C ALA A 88 -20.47 2.72 19.55
N LYS A 89 -19.95 2.61 18.31
CA LYS A 89 -19.98 3.69 17.32
C LYS A 89 -21.40 4.08 16.93
N LYS A 90 -22.30 3.08 16.74
CA LYS A 90 -23.72 3.30 16.47
C LYS A 90 -24.42 4.01 17.62
N HIS A 91 -24.15 3.61 18.87
CA HIS A 91 -24.69 4.28 20.06
C HIS A 91 -24.22 5.73 20.20
N ALA A 92 -23.04 6.06 19.65
CA ALA A 92 -22.53 7.42 19.55
C ALA A 92 -23.13 8.22 18.38
N ASN A 93 -24.11 7.66 17.66
CA ASN A 93 -24.82 8.25 16.51
C ASN A 93 -23.95 8.49 15.27
N PHE A 94 -22.92 7.66 15.06
CA PHE A 94 -22.17 7.62 13.81
C PHE A 94 -22.69 6.48 12.91
N PRO A 95 -22.58 6.64 11.59
CA PRO A 95 -22.93 5.58 10.67
C PRO A 95 -21.97 4.40 10.80
N ILE A 96 -22.49 3.22 10.55
CA ILE A 96 -21.74 1.96 10.52
C ILE A 96 -21.60 1.49 9.07
N SER A 97 -20.42 1.07 8.73
CA SER A 97 -20.07 0.48 7.43
C SER A 97 -19.44 -0.92 7.62
N ILE A 98 -19.29 -1.65 6.53
CA ILE A 98 -18.49 -2.89 6.54
C ILE A 98 -17.06 -2.61 6.99
N SER A 99 -16.51 -1.44 6.68
CA SER A 99 -15.15 -1.06 7.08
C SER A 99 -14.96 -0.96 8.60
N ASP A 100 -16.02 -0.77 9.38
CA ASP A 100 -15.94 -0.81 10.84
C ASP A 100 -15.64 -2.24 11.33
N TYR A 101 -16.37 -3.21 10.80
CA TYR A 101 -16.15 -4.62 11.11
C TYR A 101 -14.81 -5.12 10.59
N TRP A 102 -14.47 -4.76 9.35
CA TRP A 102 -13.19 -5.09 8.74
C TRP A 102 -12.00 -4.50 9.51
N GLY A 103 -12.05 -3.19 9.79
CA GLY A 103 -11.00 -2.49 10.52
C GLY A 103 -10.81 -3.06 11.93
N ARG A 104 -11.90 -3.42 12.62
CA ARG A 104 -11.80 -4.04 13.93
C ARG A 104 -11.18 -5.44 13.85
N ALA A 105 -11.54 -6.25 12.85
CA ALA A 105 -10.91 -7.55 12.60
C ALA A 105 -9.41 -7.41 12.34
N LEU A 106 -9.00 -6.39 11.56
CA LEU A 106 -7.59 -6.07 11.33
C LEU A 106 -6.83 -5.75 12.62
N SER A 107 -7.43 -5.06 13.59
CA SER A 107 -6.75 -4.74 14.86
C SER A 107 -6.27 -5.99 15.60
N TYR A 108 -7.03 -7.09 15.51
CA TYR A 108 -6.64 -8.38 16.11
C TYR A 108 -5.35 -8.94 15.50
N GLN A 109 -5.04 -8.56 14.28
CA GLN A 109 -3.86 -9.05 13.55
C GLN A 109 -2.67 -8.08 13.61
N LEU A 110 -2.94 -6.78 13.77
CA LEU A 110 -1.93 -5.75 13.57
C LEU A 110 -1.34 -5.19 14.86
N MET A 111 -1.89 -5.56 16.02
CA MET A 111 -1.51 -4.98 17.31
C MET A 111 -1.02 -6.05 18.27
N ASN A 112 0.04 -5.73 19.00
CA ASN A 112 0.59 -6.58 20.05
C ASN A 112 -0.36 -6.68 21.23
N ASP A 113 -0.90 -7.87 21.51
CA ASP A 113 -1.87 -8.11 22.58
C ASP A 113 -1.33 -7.81 23.98
N THR A 114 -0.03 -8.01 24.20
CA THR A 114 0.60 -7.71 25.49
C THR A 114 0.64 -6.22 25.75
N GLN A 115 0.85 -5.42 24.71
CA GLN A 115 0.90 -3.96 24.80
C GLN A 115 -0.51 -3.34 24.74
N TYR A 116 -1.40 -3.93 23.96
CA TYR A 116 -2.74 -3.42 23.70
C TYR A 116 -3.81 -4.45 24.05
N PRO A 117 -4.18 -4.56 25.35
CA PRO A 117 -5.26 -5.45 25.79
C PRO A 117 -6.55 -5.22 24.98
N ASP A 118 -7.37 -6.24 24.86
CA ASP A 118 -8.61 -6.22 24.06
C ASP A 118 -8.34 -5.90 22.58
N HIS A 119 -7.17 -6.32 22.06
CA HIS A 119 -6.75 -6.11 20.68
C HIS A 119 -6.89 -4.65 20.22
N GLY A 120 -6.56 -3.72 21.12
CA GLY A 120 -6.56 -2.30 20.81
C GLY A 120 -7.94 -1.67 20.56
N GLN A 121 -9.02 -2.21 21.15
CA GLN A 121 -10.39 -1.69 21.00
C GLN A 121 -10.49 -0.18 21.15
N ARG A 122 -9.72 0.41 22.07
CA ARG A 122 -9.75 1.83 22.39
C ARG A 122 -8.57 2.61 21.83
N ILE A 123 -7.71 1.95 21.09
CA ILE A 123 -6.51 2.57 20.54
C ILE A 123 -6.88 3.35 19.28
N THR A 124 -6.36 4.56 19.18
CA THR A 124 -6.58 5.48 18.09
C THR A 124 -5.32 5.59 17.22
N TYR A 125 -5.47 6.07 15.99
CA TYR A 125 -4.33 6.34 15.13
C TYR A 125 -3.45 7.46 15.70
N SER A 126 -4.05 8.41 16.39
CA SER A 126 -3.33 9.48 17.09
C SER A 126 -2.51 8.99 18.29
N ASP A 127 -2.77 7.79 18.85
CA ASP A 127 -1.95 7.23 19.92
C ASP A 127 -0.51 6.91 19.50
N ILE A 128 -0.23 6.86 18.18
CA ILE A 128 1.12 6.73 17.65
C ILE A 128 2.05 7.82 18.19
N VAL A 129 1.53 9.03 18.46
CA VAL A 129 2.34 10.11 19.03
C VAL A 129 2.92 9.78 20.42
N ASN A 130 2.37 8.77 21.10
CA ASN A 130 2.85 8.32 22.41
C ASN A 130 4.03 7.35 22.30
N GLN A 131 4.33 6.81 21.12
CA GLN A 131 5.49 5.94 20.91
C GLN A 131 6.78 6.73 21.10
N THR A 132 7.74 6.11 21.79
CA THR A 132 9.00 6.77 22.16
C THR A 132 9.78 7.24 20.93
N GLY A 133 9.97 6.35 19.95
CA GLY A 133 10.72 6.68 18.75
C GLY A 133 10.04 7.76 17.89
N PHE A 134 8.70 7.80 17.86
CA PHE A 134 7.96 8.87 17.20
C PHE A 134 8.19 10.23 17.88
N ARG A 135 8.09 10.29 19.22
CA ARG A 135 8.36 11.54 19.99
C ARG A 135 9.80 12.02 19.85
N ASP A 136 10.74 11.08 19.81
CA ASP A 136 12.16 11.37 19.71
C ASP A 136 12.61 11.62 18.26
N ALA A 137 11.66 11.54 17.30
CA ALA A 137 11.87 11.67 15.86
C ALA A 137 12.95 10.71 15.31
N THR A 138 13.00 9.49 15.85
CA THR A 138 13.86 8.40 15.37
C THR A 138 13.12 7.42 14.46
N ASP A 139 11.78 7.45 14.50
CA ASP A 139 10.92 6.64 13.66
C ASP A 139 10.44 7.43 12.43
N GLN A 140 10.09 6.73 11.37
CA GLN A 140 9.52 7.34 10.19
C GLN A 140 8.11 7.90 10.48
N TYR A 141 7.77 9.00 9.82
CA TYR A 141 6.44 9.59 9.94
C TYR A 141 5.42 8.80 9.12
N PRO A 142 4.42 8.14 9.76
CA PRO A 142 3.50 7.25 9.05
C PRO A 142 2.38 8.04 8.37
N ILE A 143 2.06 7.66 7.13
CA ILE A 143 0.96 8.21 6.36
C ILE A 143 0.09 7.07 5.83
N VAL A 144 -1.20 7.09 6.13
CA VAL A 144 -2.21 6.21 5.53
C VAL A 144 -3.00 7.02 4.51
N LEU A 145 -3.07 6.53 3.26
CA LEU A 145 -3.76 7.20 2.17
C LEU A 145 -5.08 6.49 1.85
N SER A 146 -6.15 7.26 1.70
CA SER A 146 -7.46 6.81 1.21
C SER A 146 -7.99 7.78 0.16
N ILE A 147 -8.88 7.31 -0.72
CA ILE A 147 -9.47 8.15 -1.76
C ILE A 147 -10.87 8.57 -1.35
N GLY A 148 -11.19 9.87 -1.45
CA GLY A 148 -12.53 10.39 -1.23
C GLY A 148 -13.41 10.14 -2.46
N ARG A 149 -14.46 9.34 -2.30
CA ARG A 149 -15.51 9.19 -3.29
C ARG A 149 -16.46 10.37 -3.19
N GLN A 150 -16.68 11.07 -4.29
CA GLN A 150 -17.63 12.19 -4.29
C GLN A 150 -19.07 11.70 -4.10
N PRO A 151 -19.93 12.49 -3.47
CA PRO A 151 -21.34 12.14 -3.32
C PRO A 151 -21.97 11.75 -4.66
N ASP A 152 -22.81 10.73 -4.63
CA ASP A 152 -23.55 10.19 -5.81
C ASP A 152 -22.68 9.55 -6.91
N GLN A 153 -21.38 9.33 -6.67
CA GLN A 153 -20.51 8.60 -7.60
C GLN A 153 -20.41 7.12 -7.23
N ILE A 154 -20.44 6.27 -8.26
CA ILE A 154 -20.20 4.82 -8.13
C ILE A 154 -18.75 4.48 -8.52
N MET A 155 -18.17 5.25 -9.43
CA MET A 155 -16.81 5.06 -9.91
C MET A 155 -15.90 6.20 -9.49
N ILE A 156 -14.64 5.89 -9.20
CA ILE A 156 -13.64 6.90 -8.83
C ILE A 156 -13.22 7.67 -10.08
N ASN A 157 -13.33 8.98 -10.01
CA ASN A 157 -12.85 9.87 -11.06
C ASN A 157 -11.31 10.03 -11.01
N PRO A 158 -10.65 10.28 -12.15
CA PRO A 158 -9.21 10.54 -12.18
C PRO A 158 -8.79 11.74 -11.33
N ASN A 159 -9.69 12.69 -11.06
CA ASN A 159 -9.48 13.87 -10.21
C ASN A 159 -10.02 13.70 -8.78
N ALA A 160 -10.30 12.48 -8.32
CA ALA A 160 -10.76 12.23 -6.97
C ALA A 160 -9.79 12.81 -5.92
N THR A 161 -10.34 13.25 -4.79
CA THR A 161 -9.55 13.82 -3.71
C THR A 161 -8.88 12.72 -2.90
N TYR A 162 -7.57 12.81 -2.71
CA TYR A 162 -6.81 11.89 -1.89
C TYR A 162 -6.66 12.49 -0.50
N PHE A 163 -7.07 11.72 0.49
CA PHE A 163 -6.97 12.07 1.90
C PHE A 163 -5.87 11.26 2.56
N GLU A 164 -5.08 11.95 3.38
CA GLU A 164 -4.08 11.30 4.23
C GLU A 164 -4.49 11.36 5.70
N PHE A 165 -4.25 10.26 6.40
CA PHE A 165 -4.23 10.20 7.85
C PHE A 165 -2.78 10.20 8.30
N THR A 166 -2.47 11.08 9.22
CA THR A 166 -1.22 11.11 9.98
C THR A 166 -1.55 11.04 11.47
N PRO A 167 -0.59 10.79 12.36
CA PRO A 167 -0.86 10.80 13.80
C PRO A 167 -1.39 12.12 14.35
N TYR A 168 -1.24 13.21 13.60
CA TYR A 168 -1.72 14.54 14.01
C TYR A 168 -2.95 15.02 13.26
N GLU A 169 -3.06 14.70 11.97
CA GLU A 169 -4.00 15.36 11.09
C GLU A 169 -4.62 14.40 10.08
N PHE A 170 -5.86 14.71 9.70
CA PHE A 170 -6.58 14.17 8.54
C PHE A 170 -6.82 15.30 7.54
N GLY A 171 -6.50 15.08 6.27
CA GLY A 171 -6.73 16.13 5.27
C GLY A 171 -6.20 15.80 3.89
N THR A 172 -6.09 16.83 3.07
CA THR A 172 -5.64 16.72 1.69
C THR A 172 -4.86 17.94 1.23
N TRP A 173 -3.86 17.69 0.41
CA TRP A 173 -3.09 18.72 -0.28
C TRP A 173 -3.74 19.20 -1.57
N GLN A 174 -4.80 18.54 -2.02
CA GLN A 174 -5.44 18.88 -3.28
C GLN A 174 -5.96 20.31 -3.26
N PRO A 175 -5.63 21.17 -4.27
CA PRO A 175 -5.93 22.61 -4.25
C PRO A 175 -7.41 22.96 -4.14
N THR A 176 -8.30 22.05 -4.56
CA THR A 176 -9.75 22.25 -4.42
C THR A 176 -10.21 22.34 -2.97
N LEU A 177 -9.47 21.71 -2.05
CA LEU A 177 -9.74 21.72 -0.60
C LEU A 177 -8.54 22.26 0.19
N GLU A 178 -7.35 21.67 0.07
CA GLU A 178 -6.08 22.07 0.68
C GLU A 178 -6.25 22.44 2.18
N ALA A 179 -6.68 21.47 2.95
CA ALA A 179 -6.99 21.64 4.35
C ALA A 179 -6.70 20.37 5.15
N PHE A 180 -6.32 20.58 6.41
CA PHE A 180 -6.05 19.54 7.40
C PHE A 180 -6.80 19.86 8.70
N PHE A 181 -7.23 18.80 9.37
CA PHE A 181 -7.97 18.88 10.63
C PHE A 181 -7.33 17.95 11.68
N PRO A 182 -7.22 18.34 12.95
CA PRO A 182 -6.65 17.49 14.00
C PRO A 182 -7.38 16.16 14.09
N VAL A 183 -6.68 15.06 13.80
CA VAL A 183 -7.28 13.72 13.64
C VAL A 183 -7.98 13.27 14.92
N GLY A 184 -7.43 13.55 16.09
CA GLY A 184 -7.99 13.19 17.39
C GLY A 184 -9.38 13.78 17.69
N TYR A 185 -9.84 14.77 16.91
CA TYR A 185 -11.15 15.40 17.05
C TYR A 185 -12.08 15.18 15.86
N LEU A 186 -11.75 14.23 15.01
CA LEU A 186 -12.43 13.98 13.73
C LEU A 186 -13.94 13.68 13.89
N GLY A 187 -14.40 13.24 15.06
CA GLY A 187 -15.82 13.02 15.36
C GLY A 187 -16.62 14.29 15.60
N THR A 188 -15.99 15.48 15.73
CA THR A 188 -16.65 16.73 16.06
C THR A 188 -17.40 17.30 14.85
N ASP A 189 -18.65 17.76 15.05
CA ASP A 189 -19.42 18.45 14.00
C ASP A 189 -18.84 19.86 13.79
N VAL A 190 -18.24 20.09 12.63
CA VAL A 190 -17.53 21.31 12.25
C VAL A 190 -18.18 21.91 11.01
N VAL A 191 -18.28 23.23 10.97
CA VAL A 191 -18.73 23.99 9.80
C VAL A 191 -17.82 25.19 9.60
N ASP A 192 -17.26 25.31 8.41
CA ASP A 192 -16.33 26.38 8.04
C ASP A 192 -15.18 26.56 9.05
N GLY A 193 -14.56 25.43 9.44
CA GLY A 193 -13.44 25.36 10.37
C GLY A 193 -13.78 25.59 11.85
N ASN A 194 -15.04 25.81 12.21
CA ASN A 194 -15.47 26.05 13.57
C ASN A 194 -16.37 24.93 14.10
N PRO A 195 -16.23 24.51 15.37
CA PRO A 195 -17.22 23.62 15.98
C PRO A 195 -18.61 24.25 15.86
N LYS A 196 -19.59 23.47 15.44
CA LYS A 196 -20.97 23.93 15.31
C LYS A 196 -21.50 24.33 16.68
N ASP A 197 -22.22 25.46 16.77
CA ASP A 197 -22.81 25.97 18.00
C ASP A 197 -23.64 24.90 18.73
N GLY A 198 -23.34 24.67 19.99
CA GLY A 198 -23.99 23.65 20.82
C GLY A 198 -23.54 22.20 20.54
N SER A 199 -22.59 21.96 19.64
CA SER A 199 -21.99 20.63 19.47
C SER A 199 -20.98 20.32 20.58
N SER A 200 -20.87 19.03 20.93
CA SER A 200 -19.81 18.54 21.80
C SER A 200 -18.54 18.34 20.99
N CYS A 201 -17.39 18.61 21.61
CA CYS A 201 -16.11 18.17 21.09
C CYS A 201 -16.02 16.63 21.23
N ILE A 202 -15.87 15.92 20.12
CA ILE A 202 -15.83 14.45 20.09
C ILE A 202 -14.43 14.02 19.71
N ALA A 203 -13.75 13.36 20.65
CA ALA A 203 -12.44 12.78 20.46
C ALA A 203 -12.51 11.27 20.22
N ASN A 204 -11.40 10.69 19.74
CA ASN A 204 -11.18 9.24 19.59
C ASN A 204 -12.13 8.58 18.56
N TYR A 205 -12.57 9.33 17.55
CA TYR A 205 -13.30 8.74 16.42
C TYR A 205 -12.39 7.85 15.56
N GLU A 206 -11.14 8.24 15.41
CA GLU A 206 -10.13 7.63 14.55
C GLU A 206 -9.54 6.35 15.18
N ASN A 207 -10.41 5.37 15.50
CA ASN A 207 -9.96 4.06 15.94
C ASN A 207 -8.88 3.54 14.98
N PHE A 208 -7.81 2.96 15.53
CA PHE A 208 -6.66 2.51 14.74
C PHE A 208 -7.06 1.57 13.60
N GLY A 209 -7.78 0.47 13.92
CA GLY A 209 -8.21 -0.51 12.92
C GLY A 209 -9.13 0.10 11.86
N TYR A 210 -10.07 0.96 12.28
CA TYR A 210 -10.93 1.69 11.34
C TYR A 210 -10.12 2.58 10.39
N THR A 211 -9.17 3.35 10.93
CA THR A 211 -8.34 4.26 10.13
C THR A 211 -7.55 3.51 9.05
N VAL A 212 -6.85 2.42 9.39
CA VAL A 212 -6.14 1.61 8.39
C VAL A 212 -7.12 0.86 7.47
N GLY A 213 -8.30 0.51 7.96
CA GLY A 213 -9.39 -0.12 7.21
C GLY A 213 -9.99 0.78 6.13
N THR A 214 -10.03 2.13 6.33
CA THR A 214 -10.55 3.07 5.33
C THR A 214 -9.79 3.00 4.00
N SER A 215 -8.54 2.60 4.04
CA SER A 215 -7.64 2.45 2.89
C SER A 215 -7.80 1.11 2.16
N SER A 216 -8.66 0.21 2.63
CA SER A 216 -8.78 -1.16 2.11
C SER A 216 -10.23 -1.62 1.89
N THR A 217 -11.09 -0.71 1.47
CA THR A 217 -12.53 -0.95 1.27
C THR A 217 -12.87 -1.90 0.11
N LEU A 218 -11.92 -2.29 -0.72
CA LEU A 218 -12.13 -3.36 -1.71
C LEU A 218 -12.69 -4.64 -1.07
N PHE A 219 -12.32 -4.91 0.18
CA PHE A 219 -12.87 -6.03 0.94
C PHE A 219 -14.36 -5.88 1.24
N ASN A 220 -14.92 -4.66 1.31
CA ASN A 220 -16.36 -4.44 1.47
C ASN A 220 -17.15 -5.00 0.28
N GLY A 221 -16.65 -4.84 -0.93
CA GLY A 221 -17.23 -5.43 -2.14
C GLY A 221 -17.22 -6.96 -2.12
N ALA A 222 -16.18 -7.57 -1.53
CA ALA A 222 -16.12 -9.00 -1.32
C ALA A 222 -17.21 -9.51 -0.37
N TYR A 223 -17.41 -8.82 0.75
CA TYR A 223 -18.49 -9.11 1.70
C TYR A 223 -19.88 -9.06 1.03
N ASN A 224 -20.16 -7.99 0.28
CA ASN A 224 -21.44 -7.85 -0.43
C ASN A 224 -21.72 -9.01 -1.38
N LYS A 225 -20.70 -9.53 -2.05
CA LYS A 225 -20.85 -10.60 -3.05
C LYS A 225 -20.94 -11.99 -2.44
N LEU A 226 -20.31 -12.21 -1.29
CA LEU A 226 -20.49 -13.47 -0.54
C LEU A 226 -21.93 -13.71 -0.16
N LEU A 227 -22.71 -12.65 0.06
CA LEU A 227 -24.12 -12.75 0.38
C LEU A 227 -25.03 -13.00 -0.83
N GLU A 228 -24.61 -12.56 -2.01
CA GLU A 228 -25.29 -12.90 -3.25
C GLU A 228 -25.10 -14.39 -3.62
N SER A 229 -24.02 -15.01 -3.09
CA SER A 229 -23.82 -16.45 -3.20
C SER A 229 -24.70 -17.16 -2.18
N ASN A 230 -25.61 -18.03 -2.59
CA ASN A 230 -26.47 -18.82 -1.70
C ASN A 230 -25.68 -19.84 -0.84
N SER A 231 -24.50 -19.46 -0.33
CA SER A 231 -23.70 -20.29 0.57
C SER A 231 -24.40 -20.42 1.94
N THR A 232 -24.22 -21.54 2.61
CA THR A 232 -24.81 -21.84 3.93
C THR A 232 -23.69 -22.09 4.93
N GLY A 233 -23.88 -21.66 6.19
CA GLY A 233 -22.94 -21.90 7.27
C GLY A 233 -22.78 -20.70 8.21
N PHE A 234 -22.17 -20.93 9.36
CA PHE A 234 -22.00 -19.93 10.44
C PHE A 234 -21.44 -18.59 9.92
N LEU A 235 -20.35 -18.63 9.13
CA LEU A 235 -19.75 -17.42 8.58
C LEU A 235 -20.72 -16.62 7.70
N ASN A 236 -21.52 -17.29 6.89
CA ASN A 236 -22.51 -16.63 6.04
C ASN A 236 -23.64 -15.98 6.86
N ASP A 237 -24.05 -16.60 7.95
CA ASP A 237 -25.05 -16.03 8.86
C ASP A 237 -24.49 -14.79 9.57
N VAL A 238 -23.23 -14.81 9.98
CA VAL A 238 -22.52 -13.65 10.54
C VAL A 238 -22.44 -12.53 9.52
N LEU A 239 -22.04 -12.81 8.28
CA LEU A 239 -21.97 -11.82 7.20
C LEU A 239 -23.33 -11.19 6.91
N LYS A 240 -24.40 -11.96 6.91
CA LYS A 240 -25.76 -11.43 6.78
C LYS A 240 -26.10 -10.49 7.93
N THR A 241 -25.76 -10.87 9.17
CA THR A 241 -26.00 -10.03 10.34
C THR A 241 -25.22 -8.72 10.26
N ILE A 242 -23.96 -8.75 9.81
CA ILE A 242 -23.16 -7.54 9.56
C ILE A 242 -23.86 -6.62 8.58
N LEU A 243 -24.37 -7.14 7.45
CA LEU A 243 -25.03 -6.31 6.44
C LEU A 243 -26.39 -5.78 6.87
N GLU A 244 -27.09 -6.52 7.72
CA GLU A 244 -28.34 -6.02 8.33
C GLU A 244 -28.08 -4.88 9.32
N ASP A 245 -26.89 -4.87 9.95
CA ASP A 245 -26.49 -3.83 10.90
C ASP A 245 -25.88 -2.59 10.23
N VAL A 246 -25.27 -2.74 9.05
CA VAL A 246 -24.66 -1.65 8.28
C VAL A 246 -25.71 -0.64 7.81
N ASP A 247 -25.41 0.63 7.97
CA ASP A 247 -26.29 1.71 7.55
C ASP A 247 -26.43 1.76 6.01
N LYS A 248 -27.64 2.00 5.56
CA LYS A 248 -27.97 2.00 4.14
C LYS A 248 -27.12 3.02 3.36
N GLY A 249 -26.40 2.54 2.36
CA GLY A 249 -25.55 3.37 1.50
C GLY A 249 -24.07 3.36 1.88
N TYR A 250 -23.68 2.67 2.97
CA TYR A 250 -22.28 2.58 3.42
C TYR A 250 -21.69 1.17 3.29
N ASN A 251 -22.23 0.35 2.40
CA ASN A 251 -21.78 -1.04 2.24
C ASN A 251 -20.38 -1.14 1.61
N ASP A 252 -20.02 -0.20 0.74
CA ASP A 252 -18.81 -0.23 -0.08
C ASP A 252 -17.83 0.92 0.21
N VAL A 253 -18.08 1.69 1.27
CA VAL A 253 -17.24 2.84 1.67
C VAL A 253 -16.97 2.84 3.17
N ALA A 254 -16.02 3.67 3.58
CA ALA A 254 -15.76 4.02 4.97
C ALA A 254 -16.14 5.50 5.22
N PRO A 255 -17.31 5.78 5.84
CA PRO A 255 -17.75 7.15 6.09
C PRO A 255 -16.97 7.78 7.24
N VAL A 256 -16.35 8.91 6.98
CA VAL A 256 -15.65 9.73 7.99
C VAL A 256 -16.38 11.06 8.16
N PRO A 257 -16.64 11.55 9.39
CA PRO A 257 -17.20 12.89 9.58
C PRO A 257 -16.43 13.93 8.81
N ASN A 258 -17.13 14.83 8.12
CA ASN A 258 -16.51 15.81 7.26
C ASN A 258 -16.16 17.10 8.02
N PRO A 259 -14.88 17.31 8.40
CA PRO A 259 -14.47 18.52 9.11
C PRO A 259 -14.34 19.74 8.18
N PHE A 260 -14.48 19.55 6.86
CA PHE A 260 -14.34 20.57 5.83
C PHE A 260 -15.68 21.08 5.30
N LYS A 261 -16.77 20.74 5.97
CA LYS A 261 -18.11 21.21 5.61
C LYS A 261 -18.17 22.72 5.66
N GLY A 262 -18.71 23.34 4.62
CA GLY A 262 -18.81 24.78 4.48
C GLY A 262 -17.53 25.51 4.07
N TYR A 263 -16.37 24.86 4.14
CA TYR A 263 -15.08 25.46 3.81
C TYR A 263 -14.82 25.44 2.29
N ARG A 264 -14.26 26.51 1.72
CA ARG A 264 -13.97 26.67 0.27
C ARG A 264 -15.18 26.34 -0.61
N GLN A 265 -16.32 26.96 -0.38
CA GLN A 265 -17.63 26.67 -0.99
C GLN A 265 -17.62 26.55 -2.52
N SER A 266 -16.70 27.24 -3.21
CA SER A 266 -16.64 27.25 -4.67
C SER A 266 -15.83 26.10 -5.29
N SER A 267 -15.00 25.43 -4.52
CA SER A 267 -14.06 24.42 -5.04
C SER A 267 -14.08 23.08 -4.31
N ASN A 268 -14.54 23.05 -3.07
CA ASN A 268 -14.62 21.85 -2.25
C ASN A 268 -15.76 20.93 -2.72
N HIS A 269 -15.44 19.78 -3.25
CA HIS A 269 -16.43 18.80 -3.70
C HIS A 269 -17.27 18.19 -2.57
N PHE A 270 -16.82 18.32 -1.32
CA PHE A 270 -17.49 17.79 -0.13
C PHE A 270 -18.15 18.88 0.71
N VAL A 271 -18.31 20.09 0.18
CA VAL A 271 -18.73 21.28 0.94
C VAL A 271 -20.03 21.10 1.72
N ASP A 272 -21.00 20.36 1.17
CA ASP A 272 -22.31 20.10 1.77
C ASP A 272 -22.42 18.70 2.39
N ALA A 273 -21.44 17.82 2.14
CA ALA A 273 -21.47 16.46 2.62
C ALA A 273 -21.35 16.40 4.16
N LYS A 274 -22.15 15.56 4.80
CA LYS A 274 -22.02 15.29 6.23
C LYS A 274 -20.84 14.37 6.54
N TYR A 275 -20.57 13.44 5.65
CA TYR A 275 -19.46 12.48 5.73
C TYR A 275 -18.65 12.53 4.44
N ILE A 276 -17.38 12.19 4.54
CA ILE A 276 -16.51 11.89 3.41
C ILE A 276 -16.46 10.37 3.29
N ASP A 277 -16.88 9.86 2.15
CA ASP A 277 -16.87 8.44 1.87
C ASP A 277 -15.49 8.05 1.34
N LEU A 278 -14.70 7.36 2.16
CA LEU A 278 -13.36 6.92 1.81
C LEU A 278 -13.38 5.52 1.19
N VAL A 279 -12.48 5.31 0.23
CA VAL A 279 -12.30 4.03 -0.48
C VAL A 279 -10.82 3.71 -0.70
N ASP A 280 -10.56 2.45 -1.09
CA ASP A 280 -9.24 1.91 -1.41
C ASP A 280 -8.66 2.57 -2.68
N GLY A 281 -7.38 2.86 -2.65
CA GLY A 281 -6.65 3.36 -3.82
C GLY A 281 -6.61 2.40 -5.01
N GLY A 282 -6.79 1.11 -4.76
CA GLY A 282 -6.94 0.09 -5.80
C GLY A 282 -8.12 0.34 -6.74
N GLU A 283 -9.16 1.05 -6.27
CA GLU A 283 -10.31 1.43 -7.10
C GLU A 283 -9.94 2.46 -8.20
N ALA A 284 -8.80 3.16 -8.03
CA ALA A 284 -8.26 4.09 -9.01
C ALA A 284 -6.98 3.56 -9.69
N ASN A 285 -6.65 2.29 -9.56
CA ASN A 285 -5.38 1.67 -9.99
C ASN A 285 -4.13 2.37 -9.44
N GLN A 286 -4.25 3.11 -8.34
CA GLN A 286 -3.15 3.79 -7.68
C GLN A 286 -2.72 3.04 -6.43
N ASN A 287 -2.00 1.95 -6.64
CA ASN A 287 -1.60 1.04 -5.57
C ASN A 287 -0.33 1.47 -4.81
N ILE A 288 0.25 2.62 -5.17
CA ILE A 288 1.41 3.20 -4.47
C ILE A 288 1.02 4.61 -3.98
N PRO A 289 1.14 4.93 -2.68
CA PRO A 289 0.67 6.19 -2.09
C PRO A 289 1.65 7.35 -2.36
N LEU A 290 1.86 7.71 -3.62
CA LEU A 290 2.86 8.70 -4.01
C LEU A 290 2.41 10.15 -3.80
N GLU A 291 1.13 10.47 -3.99
CA GLU A 291 0.64 11.86 -3.97
C GLU A 291 1.02 12.64 -2.71
N PRO A 292 0.85 12.11 -1.48
CA PRO A 292 1.29 12.83 -0.29
C PRO A 292 2.80 13.09 -0.27
N LEU A 293 3.60 12.19 -0.83
CA LEU A 293 5.07 12.32 -0.87
C LEU A 293 5.56 13.28 -1.97
N LEU A 294 4.74 13.56 -2.98
CA LEU A 294 5.06 14.48 -4.07
C LEU A 294 4.78 15.94 -3.71
N GLN A 295 4.33 16.22 -2.48
CA GLN A 295 4.02 17.57 -2.07
C GLN A 295 5.30 18.41 -1.94
N PRO A 296 5.36 19.59 -2.59
CA PRO A 296 6.54 20.46 -2.51
C PRO A 296 6.94 20.83 -1.08
N ALA A 297 5.96 20.95 -0.18
CA ALA A 297 6.19 21.26 1.24
C ALA A 297 6.99 20.17 1.97
N ARG A 298 6.96 18.91 1.51
CA ARG A 298 7.75 17.82 2.07
C ARG A 298 9.21 17.81 1.60
N GLY A 299 9.49 18.41 0.45
CA GLY A 299 10.86 18.64 -0.04
C GLY A 299 11.67 17.38 -0.26
N LEU A 300 11.05 16.27 -0.66
CA LEU A 300 11.72 14.99 -0.80
C LEU A 300 12.63 14.95 -2.03
N ASP A 301 13.82 14.42 -1.85
CA ASP A 301 14.81 14.21 -2.91
C ASP A 301 14.71 12.82 -3.56
N LEU A 302 14.21 11.85 -2.80
CA LEU A 302 14.11 10.45 -3.18
C LEU A 302 12.84 9.82 -2.63
N ILE A 303 12.20 8.97 -3.43
CA ILE A 303 11.12 8.09 -2.99
C ILE A 303 11.44 6.66 -3.42
N VAL A 304 11.33 5.72 -2.49
CA VAL A 304 11.36 4.28 -2.79
C VAL A 304 9.92 3.82 -2.96
N ALA A 305 9.55 3.45 -4.17
CA ALA A 305 8.21 3.03 -4.55
C ALA A 305 8.14 1.50 -4.64
N VAL A 306 7.56 0.87 -3.62
CA VAL A 306 7.37 -0.59 -3.57
C VAL A 306 6.04 -0.93 -4.21
N ASP A 307 6.09 -1.70 -5.30
CA ASP A 307 4.91 -2.08 -6.07
C ASP A 307 4.60 -3.57 -5.90
N ALA A 308 3.52 -3.86 -5.20
CA ALA A 308 2.96 -5.20 -5.05
C ALA A 308 1.57 -5.31 -5.71
N SER A 309 1.32 -4.53 -6.78
CA SER A 309 0.06 -4.53 -7.52
C SER A 309 -0.21 -5.87 -8.19
N SER A 310 -1.49 -6.20 -8.27
CA SER A 310 -1.99 -7.43 -8.92
C SER A 310 -2.43 -7.16 -10.37
N ASP A 311 -1.53 -6.57 -11.19
CA ASP A 311 -1.87 -6.11 -12.54
C ASP A 311 -1.96 -7.24 -13.56
N GLN A 312 -0.99 -8.13 -13.57
CA GLN A 312 -0.94 -9.25 -14.51
C GLN A 312 -0.49 -10.52 -13.81
N VAL A 313 -1.38 -11.51 -13.69
CA VAL A 313 -1.11 -12.78 -12.98
C VAL A 313 -0.60 -12.51 -11.55
N ASN A 314 -1.20 -11.53 -10.89
CA ASN A 314 -0.81 -11.02 -9.56
C ASN A 314 0.63 -10.47 -9.47
N TRP A 315 1.22 -10.01 -10.58
CA TRP A 315 2.49 -9.31 -10.60
C TRP A 315 2.30 -7.87 -11.10
N PRO A 316 3.11 -6.91 -10.62
CA PRO A 316 3.07 -5.54 -11.09
C PRO A 316 3.61 -5.40 -12.51
N ASN A 317 3.08 -4.45 -13.26
CA ASN A 317 3.53 -4.08 -14.60
C ASN A 317 3.79 -2.58 -14.78
N GLY A 318 3.87 -1.83 -13.69
CA GLY A 318 4.09 -0.39 -13.65
C GLY A 318 2.82 0.45 -13.75
N THR A 319 1.63 -0.15 -13.83
CA THR A 319 0.35 0.59 -13.92
C THR A 319 0.21 1.62 -12.81
N ALA A 320 0.60 1.30 -11.57
CA ALA A 320 0.50 2.23 -10.45
C ALA A 320 1.26 3.56 -10.70
N LEU A 321 2.48 3.51 -11.26
CA LEU A 321 3.24 4.71 -11.63
C LEU A 321 2.63 5.45 -12.81
N ILE A 322 2.13 4.71 -13.81
CA ILE A 322 1.50 5.27 -15.02
C ILE A 322 0.26 6.09 -14.64
N GLU A 323 -0.56 5.60 -13.71
CA GLU A 323 -1.75 6.32 -13.25
C GLU A 323 -1.39 7.59 -12.47
N VAL A 324 -0.31 7.58 -11.66
CA VAL A 324 0.20 8.79 -11.00
C VAL A 324 0.71 9.80 -12.03
N GLU A 325 1.46 9.37 -13.07
CA GLU A 325 1.89 10.26 -14.15
C GLU A 325 0.69 10.90 -14.87
N LYS A 326 -0.31 10.10 -15.25
CA LYS A 326 -1.53 10.62 -15.88
C LYS A 326 -2.21 11.67 -15.01
N ARG A 327 -2.34 11.40 -13.71
CA ARG A 327 -2.94 12.31 -12.77
C ARG A 327 -2.14 13.61 -12.63
N SER A 328 -0.81 13.54 -12.51
CA SER A 328 0.06 14.72 -12.42
C SER A 328 -0.02 15.64 -13.64
N ASN A 329 -0.43 15.10 -14.79
CA ASN A 329 -0.63 15.87 -16.03
C ASN A 329 -2.01 16.55 -16.11
N LEU A 330 -2.93 16.30 -15.18
CA LEU A 330 -4.19 17.04 -15.11
C LEU A 330 -3.93 18.46 -14.57
N SER A 331 -4.70 19.43 -15.05
CA SER A 331 -4.52 20.85 -14.68
C SER A 331 -4.61 21.10 -13.17
N GLU A 332 -5.47 20.35 -12.49
CA GLU A 332 -5.70 20.44 -11.04
C GLU A 332 -4.48 19.99 -10.22
N PHE A 333 -3.61 19.15 -10.81
CA PHE A 333 -2.43 18.58 -10.14
C PHE A 333 -1.10 19.15 -10.65
N SER A 334 -1.14 20.29 -11.33
CA SER A 334 0.06 20.97 -11.86
C SER A 334 1.09 21.35 -10.77
N TYR A 335 0.73 21.27 -9.50
CA TYR A 335 1.62 21.45 -8.37
C TYR A 335 2.47 20.20 -8.06
N MET A 336 2.13 19.03 -8.58
CA MET A 336 2.89 17.80 -8.40
C MET A 336 3.96 17.65 -9.49
N ALA A 337 5.21 17.63 -9.09
CA ALA A 337 6.30 17.24 -9.96
C ALA A 337 6.45 15.71 -9.95
N PHE A 338 6.22 15.08 -11.09
CA PHE A 338 6.37 13.64 -11.25
C PHE A 338 7.22 13.32 -12.50
N PRO A 339 8.16 12.38 -12.43
CA PRO A 339 8.96 12.02 -13.59
C PRO A 339 8.11 11.27 -14.63
N ARG A 340 8.51 11.37 -15.89
CA ARG A 340 7.94 10.52 -16.92
C ARG A 340 8.28 9.06 -16.65
N VAL A 341 7.30 8.17 -16.89
CA VAL A 341 7.48 6.72 -16.80
C VAL A 341 7.05 6.05 -18.11
N PRO A 342 7.57 4.87 -18.45
CA PRO A 342 7.17 4.16 -19.67
C PRO A 342 5.77 3.55 -19.55
N ASP A 343 5.19 3.17 -20.70
CA ASP A 343 3.96 2.39 -20.73
C ASP A 343 4.17 0.95 -20.18
N ALA A 344 3.09 0.27 -19.80
CA ALA A 344 3.14 -1.07 -19.22
C ALA A 344 3.82 -2.09 -20.16
N ARG A 345 3.64 -1.95 -21.48
CA ARG A 345 4.33 -2.77 -22.47
C ARG A 345 5.84 -2.62 -22.35
N THR A 346 6.34 -1.40 -22.26
CA THR A 346 7.77 -1.11 -22.08
C THR A 346 8.29 -1.60 -20.75
N PHE A 347 7.51 -1.45 -19.65
CA PHE A 347 7.85 -2.05 -18.36
C PHE A 347 8.12 -3.54 -18.49
N VAL A 348 7.21 -4.30 -19.11
CA VAL A 348 7.34 -5.74 -19.27
C VAL A 348 8.46 -6.10 -20.26
N ASN A 349 8.49 -5.48 -21.45
CA ASN A 349 9.43 -5.83 -22.50
C ASN A 349 10.88 -5.52 -22.15
N ARG A 350 11.13 -4.46 -21.36
CA ARG A 350 12.46 -4.08 -20.90
C ARG A 350 12.79 -4.61 -19.49
N GLY A 351 11.90 -5.37 -18.91
CA GLY A 351 12.10 -6.02 -17.62
C GLY A 351 12.15 -5.05 -16.43
N PHE A 352 11.56 -3.85 -16.53
CA PHE A 352 11.52 -2.90 -15.42
C PHE A 352 10.62 -3.38 -14.28
N ASN A 353 9.70 -4.27 -14.57
CA ASN A 353 8.86 -4.96 -13.59
C ASN A 353 9.54 -6.20 -12.95
N THR A 354 10.84 -6.40 -13.16
CA THR A 354 11.62 -7.52 -12.59
C THR A 354 12.80 -7.07 -11.75
N ARG A 355 13.10 -5.78 -11.72
CA ARG A 355 14.31 -5.25 -11.08
C ARG A 355 14.12 -3.82 -10.59
N PRO A 356 14.97 -3.34 -9.69
CA PRO A 356 15.03 -1.92 -9.37
C PRO A 356 15.25 -1.08 -10.63
N THR A 357 14.45 -0.01 -10.79
CA THR A 357 14.57 0.96 -11.89
C THR A 357 14.40 2.37 -11.35
N PHE A 358 15.28 3.29 -11.77
CA PHE A 358 15.22 4.68 -11.36
C PHE A 358 14.50 5.52 -12.42
N PHE A 359 13.61 6.39 -11.96
CA PHE A 359 12.93 7.38 -12.79
C PHE A 359 13.24 8.79 -12.29
N GLY A 360 13.23 9.76 -13.22
CA GLY A 360 13.49 11.15 -12.88
C GLY A 360 14.96 11.48 -12.65
N CYS A 361 15.91 10.72 -13.14
CA CYS A 361 17.33 10.97 -12.93
C CYS A 361 17.82 12.28 -13.54
N ASP A 362 17.30 12.66 -14.72
CA ASP A 362 17.60 13.95 -15.36
C ASP A 362 16.57 15.01 -14.95
N PRO A 363 16.96 16.04 -14.18
CA PRO A 363 16.07 17.12 -13.78
C PRO A 363 15.70 18.05 -14.95
N ASN A 364 16.47 18.00 -16.05
CA ASN A 364 16.25 18.81 -17.25
C ASN A 364 15.43 18.09 -18.32
N ASP A 365 15.03 16.85 -18.08
CA ASP A 365 14.09 16.19 -18.97
C ASP A 365 12.83 17.06 -19.08
N ALA A 366 12.61 17.63 -20.28
CA ALA A 366 11.50 18.54 -20.56
C ALA A 366 10.12 17.90 -20.33
N THR A 367 10.09 16.60 -20.11
CA THR A 367 8.90 15.83 -19.78
C THR A 367 8.66 15.69 -18.28
N ASN A 368 9.61 16.13 -17.42
CA ASN A 368 9.34 16.23 -16.00
C ASN A 368 8.26 17.29 -15.77
N ALA A 369 7.18 16.91 -15.12
CA ALA A 369 6.19 17.87 -14.69
C ALA A 369 6.87 18.87 -13.75
N LYS A 370 6.74 20.16 -14.03
CA LYS A 370 7.18 21.22 -13.12
C LYS A 370 5.99 21.64 -12.29
N THR A 371 6.21 21.87 -11.01
CA THR A 371 5.16 22.45 -10.19
C THR A 371 4.95 23.90 -10.58
N SER A 372 3.71 24.37 -10.46
CA SER A 372 3.37 25.79 -10.59
C SER A 372 3.81 26.61 -9.35
N VAL A 373 4.28 25.95 -8.30
CA VAL A 373 4.69 26.55 -7.02
C VAL A 373 6.20 26.38 -6.86
N GLY A 374 6.96 27.42 -7.18
CA GLY A 374 8.42 27.43 -7.11
C GLY A 374 9.09 26.52 -8.14
N ASN A 375 10.40 26.36 -8.03
CA ASN A 375 11.21 25.50 -8.91
C ASN A 375 11.34 24.08 -8.33
N SER A 376 10.27 23.50 -7.82
CA SER A 376 10.31 22.17 -7.26
C SER A 376 10.50 21.12 -8.34
N THR A 377 11.57 20.35 -8.24
CA THR A 377 11.88 19.24 -9.16
C THR A 377 11.34 17.94 -8.60
N ALA A 378 10.78 17.09 -9.45
CA ALA A 378 10.33 15.76 -9.05
C ALA A 378 11.44 15.00 -8.30
N PRO A 379 11.13 14.27 -7.22
CA PRO A 379 12.10 13.40 -6.56
C PRO A 379 12.60 12.32 -7.53
N VAL A 380 13.76 11.75 -7.23
CA VAL A 380 14.17 10.49 -7.87
C VAL A 380 13.27 9.39 -7.34
N LEU A 381 12.72 8.56 -8.23
CA LEU A 381 11.95 7.38 -7.84
C LEU A 381 12.81 6.13 -8.01
N ILE A 382 12.99 5.37 -6.95
CA ILE A 382 13.48 3.99 -7.00
C ILE A 382 12.25 3.08 -7.00
N TYR A 383 11.92 2.51 -8.16
CA TYR A 383 10.82 1.57 -8.30
C TYR A 383 11.30 0.15 -7.98
N LEU A 384 10.66 -0.49 -7.01
CA LEU A 384 10.92 -1.85 -6.57
C LEU A 384 9.67 -2.72 -6.80
N PRO A 385 9.59 -3.44 -7.91
CA PRO A 385 8.46 -4.32 -8.19
C PRO A 385 8.55 -5.62 -7.38
N ASN A 386 7.41 -6.13 -6.93
CA ASN A 386 7.31 -7.50 -6.45
C ASN A 386 7.71 -8.47 -7.57
N TYR A 387 8.67 -9.35 -7.29
CA TYR A 387 9.24 -10.30 -8.24
C TYR A 387 9.63 -11.59 -7.50
N PRO A 388 9.45 -12.79 -8.07
CA PRO A 388 9.79 -14.05 -7.40
C PRO A 388 11.30 -14.30 -7.37
N TYR A 389 12.04 -13.52 -6.57
CA TYR A 389 13.49 -13.61 -6.49
C TYR A 389 13.95 -14.93 -5.86
N SER A 390 13.35 -15.33 -4.74
CA SER A 390 13.64 -16.57 -4.02
C SER A 390 12.41 -17.46 -3.82
N GLY A 391 11.21 -16.94 -4.04
CA GLY A 391 9.95 -17.65 -3.89
C GLY A 391 8.79 -16.88 -4.50
N PHE A 392 7.66 -17.54 -4.71
CA PHE A 392 6.46 -16.88 -5.19
C PHE A 392 5.85 -16.00 -4.08
N SER A 393 5.54 -14.77 -4.43
CA SER A 393 4.92 -13.75 -3.55
C SER A 393 3.75 -13.03 -4.24
N ASN A 394 3.21 -13.62 -5.31
CA ASN A 394 2.09 -13.09 -6.09
C ASN A 394 0.74 -13.57 -5.56
N SER A 395 0.58 -13.52 -4.25
CA SER A 395 -0.68 -13.86 -3.60
C SER A 395 -1.84 -13.02 -4.13
N SER A 396 -3.04 -13.61 -4.10
CA SER A 396 -4.25 -12.87 -4.43
C SER A 396 -4.47 -11.72 -3.44
N THR A 397 -5.00 -10.59 -3.93
CA THR A 397 -5.44 -9.49 -3.06
C THR A 397 -6.44 -9.95 -1.99
N PHE A 398 -7.19 -11.01 -2.25
CA PHE A 398 -8.22 -11.57 -1.36
C PHE A 398 -7.77 -12.85 -0.64
N GLU A 399 -6.48 -13.12 -0.57
CA GLU A 399 -5.98 -14.18 0.28
C GLU A 399 -6.08 -13.76 1.74
N LEU A 400 -6.88 -14.50 2.52
CA LEU A 400 -7.25 -14.14 3.89
C LEU A 400 -6.48 -14.94 4.96
N ALA A 401 -5.66 -15.90 4.57
CA ALA A 401 -4.84 -16.69 5.48
C ALA A 401 -3.53 -17.09 4.82
N TYR A 402 -2.45 -17.03 5.58
CA TYR A 402 -1.11 -17.37 5.12
C TYR A 402 -0.47 -18.32 6.13
N ASN A 403 -0.11 -19.53 5.74
CA ASN A 403 0.65 -20.38 6.64
C ASN A 403 2.01 -19.74 7.00
N VAL A 404 2.54 -20.07 8.16
CA VAL A 404 3.74 -19.45 8.72
C VAL A 404 4.93 -19.50 7.74
N GLN A 405 5.17 -20.65 7.10
CA GLN A 405 6.26 -20.79 6.13
C GLN A 405 6.09 -19.83 4.94
N HIS A 406 4.87 -19.71 4.41
CA HIS A 406 4.60 -18.79 3.30
C HIS A 406 4.80 -17.32 3.68
N GLN A 407 4.49 -16.95 4.93
CA GLN A 407 4.76 -15.59 5.45
C GLN A 407 6.27 -15.30 5.42
N HIS A 408 7.09 -16.22 5.93
CA HIS A 408 8.55 -16.09 5.90
C HIS A 408 9.10 -16.09 4.48
N ASP A 409 8.62 -16.98 3.62
CA ASP A 409 9.05 -17.04 2.22
C ASP A 409 8.76 -15.72 1.49
N MET A 410 7.60 -15.10 1.73
CA MET A 410 7.26 -13.79 1.14
C MET A 410 8.13 -12.66 1.69
N LEU A 411 8.41 -12.68 3.00
CA LEU A 411 9.27 -11.69 3.65
C LEU A 411 10.69 -11.77 3.08
N ASP A 412 11.26 -12.98 3.04
CA ASP A 412 12.59 -13.25 2.51
C ASP A 412 12.68 -12.93 1.01
N ASN A 413 11.65 -13.27 0.24
CA ASN A 413 11.59 -12.92 -1.17
C ASN A 413 11.67 -11.41 -1.38
N ALA A 414 10.88 -10.63 -0.65
CA ALA A 414 10.86 -9.18 -0.77
C ALA A 414 12.15 -8.53 -0.24
N ARG A 415 12.78 -9.10 0.81
CA ARG A 415 14.13 -8.72 1.23
C ARG A 415 15.13 -8.91 0.07
N ASN A 416 15.08 -10.04 -0.61
CA ASN A 416 15.96 -10.32 -1.75
C ASN A 416 15.68 -9.40 -2.94
N VAL A 417 14.43 -8.98 -3.16
CA VAL A 417 14.10 -7.93 -4.15
C VAL A 417 14.81 -6.61 -3.79
N ALA A 418 14.74 -6.18 -2.52
CA ALA A 418 15.34 -4.93 -2.05
C ALA A 418 16.88 -4.94 -2.13
N THR A 419 17.49 -6.07 -1.78
CA THR A 419 18.95 -6.21 -1.72
C THR A 419 19.56 -6.75 -3.02
N MET A 420 18.72 -7.13 -3.99
CA MET A 420 19.10 -7.93 -5.17
C MET A 420 19.85 -9.21 -4.78
N GLY A 421 19.44 -9.82 -3.65
CA GLY A 421 20.05 -11.03 -3.09
C GLY A 421 21.52 -10.89 -2.75
N GLY A 422 22.02 -9.67 -2.54
CA GLY A 422 23.44 -9.39 -2.31
C GLY A 422 24.35 -9.70 -3.50
N GLN A 423 23.80 -9.87 -4.70
CA GLN A 423 24.54 -10.30 -5.90
C GLN A 423 25.11 -9.13 -6.73
N MET A 424 24.74 -7.90 -6.40
CA MET A 424 25.17 -6.68 -7.11
C MET A 424 26.07 -5.85 -6.22
N ASP A 425 27.39 -5.94 -6.38
CA ASP A 425 28.39 -5.25 -5.54
C ASP A 425 28.26 -3.71 -5.58
N ASN A 426 27.74 -3.17 -6.68
CA ASN A 426 27.53 -1.72 -6.83
C ASN A 426 26.20 -1.22 -6.27
N TRP A 427 25.29 -2.09 -5.86
CA TRP A 427 23.94 -1.68 -5.44
C TRP A 427 23.95 -0.73 -4.23
N PRO A 428 24.71 -0.98 -3.16
CA PRO A 428 24.81 -0.06 -2.03
C PRO A 428 25.28 1.34 -2.45
N LEU A 429 26.29 1.40 -3.31
CA LEU A 429 26.79 2.67 -3.86
C LEU A 429 25.71 3.36 -4.69
N CYS A 430 24.96 2.62 -5.50
CA CYS A 430 23.95 3.19 -6.38
C CYS A 430 22.73 3.73 -5.60
N LEU A 431 22.35 3.11 -4.47
CA LEU A 431 21.38 3.66 -3.53
C LEU A 431 21.86 5.00 -2.94
N ALA A 432 23.12 5.04 -2.46
CA ALA A 432 23.72 6.27 -1.94
C ALA A 432 23.80 7.37 -3.00
N CYS A 433 24.18 7.03 -4.24
CA CYS A 433 24.20 7.98 -5.36
C CYS A 433 22.80 8.51 -5.70
N ALA A 434 21.77 7.66 -5.67
CA ALA A 434 20.40 8.09 -5.89
C ALA A 434 19.92 9.07 -4.81
N SER A 435 20.24 8.79 -3.53
CA SER A 435 19.90 9.68 -2.41
C SER A 435 20.57 11.04 -2.50
N ALA A 436 21.82 11.08 -2.98
CA ALA A 436 22.57 12.32 -3.11
C ALA A 436 22.33 13.07 -4.43
N LEU A 437 21.61 12.48 -5.39
CA LEU A 437 21.51 13.01 -6.75
C LEU A 437 20.88 14.39 -6.79
N ARG A 438 19.73 14.58 -6.16
CA ARG A 438 19.04 15.89 -6.12
C ARG A 438 19.84 16.97 -5.39
N PRO A 439 20.41 16.73 -4.19
CA PRO A 439 21.32 17.68 -3.55
C PRO A 439 22.52 18.09 -4.44
N MET A 440 23.16 17.14 -5.13
CA MET A 440 24.26 17.45 -6.06
C MET A 440 23.77 18.31 -7.22
N GLN A 441 22.64 17.98 -7.83
CA GLN A 441 22.06 18.75 -8.94
C GLN A 441 21.69 20.17 -8.52
N ARG A 442 21.09 20.36 -7.35
CA ARG A 442 20.75 21.70 -6.82
C ARG A 442 21.98 22.56 -6.52
N SER A 443 23.03 21.95 -6.01
CA SER A 443 24.28 22.67 -5.71
C SER A 443 25.17 22.92 -6.93
N GLY A 444 24.85 22.34 -8.09
CA GLY A 444 25.72 22.36 -9.27
C GLY A 444 27.02 21.56 -9.08
N ALA A 445 27.07 20.68 -8.10
CA ALA A 445 28.23 19.82 -7.87
C ALA A 445 28.38 18.80 -9.00
N LYS A 446 29.64 18.51 -9.36
CA LYS A 446 29.91 17.45 -10.35
C LYS A 446 29.45 16.11 -9.77
N ILE A 447 28.62 15.39 -10.53
CA ILE A 447 28.24 14.00 -10.19
C ILE A 447 29.51 13.14 -10.33
N PRO A 448 29.90 12.37 -9.28
CA PRO A 448 31.05 11.47 -9.37
C PRO A 448 30.87 10.43 -10.48
N ASP A 449 31.96 10.06 -11.13
CA ASP A 449 31.91 9.13 -12.28
C ASP A 449 31.29 7.76 -11.91
N LYS A 450 31.51 7.28 -10.69
CA LYS A 450 30.86 6.06 -10.18
C LYS A 450 29.35 6.23 -10.00
N CYS A 451 28.89 7.41 -9.58
CA CYS A 451 27.47 7.70 -9.49
C CYS A 451 26.84 7.84 -10.90
N GLN A 452 27.58 8.40 -11.86
CA GLN A 452 27.11 8.44 -13.25
C GLN A 452 26.92 7.02 -13.80
N GLN A 453 27.86 6.11 -13.55
CA GLN A 453 27.71 4.69 -13.91
C GLN A 453 26.48 4.02 -13.28
N CYS A 454 26.14 4.38 -12.02
CA CYS A 454 24.92 3.94 -11.40
C CYS A 454 23.67 4.46 -12.14
N MET A 455 23.67 5.75 -12.50
CA MET A 455 22.55 6.34 -13.24
C MET A 455 22.40 5.68 -14.62
N ASP A 456 23.51 5.47 -15.34
CA ASP A 456 23.52 4.80 -16.64
C ASP A 456 22.97 3.35 -16.56
N MET A 457 23.16 2.66 -15.43
CA MET A 457 22.75 1.28 -15.22
C MET A 457 21.26 1.16 -14.80
N TYR A 458 20.83 2.00 -13.88
CA TYR A 458 19.52 1.85 -13.22
C TYR A 458 18.44 2.80 -13.74
N CYS A 459 18.81 3.95 -14.30
CA CYS A 459 17.83 4.91 -14.81
C CYS A 459 17.18 4.44 -16.11
N TRP A 460 15.91 4.75 -16.25
CA TRP A 460 15.24 4.63 -17.54
C TRP A 460 15.78 5.70 -18.52
N ASP A 461 16.15 5.27 -19.71
CA ASP A 461 16.75 6.11 -20.78
C ASP A 461 15.73 6.87 -21.63
N GLY A 462 14.45 6.89 -21.22
CA GLY A 462 13.38 7.57 -21.96
C GLY A 462 12.87 6.85 -23.22
N LYS A 463 13.39 5.68 -23.57
CA LYS A 463 12.99 4.96 -24.78
C LYS A 463 11.87 3.98 -24.52
N TYR A 464 10.88 4.01 -25.41
CA TYR A 464 9.75 3.07 -25.41
C TYR A 464 10.07 1.83 -26.25
N ASP A 465 9.59 0.66 -25.81
CA ASP A 465 9.58 -0.56 -26.59
C ASP A 465 8.23 -0.68 -27.32
N THR A 466 8.25 -0.65 -28.64
CA THR A 466 7.04 -0.71 -29.48
C THR A 466 6.73 -2.12 -29.97
N SER A 467 7.55 -3.13 -29.63
CA SER A 467 7.27 -4.53 -29.95
C SER A 467 6.04 -5.06 -29.19
N PRO A 468 5.40 -6.13 -29.64
CA PRO A 468 4.30 -6.73 -28.91
C PRO A 468 4.69 -7.06 -27.46
N THR A 469 3.75 -6.86 -26.54
CA THR A 469 3.98 -7.18 -25.12
C THR A 469 4.35 -8.65 -24.96
N ARG A 470 5.47 -8.90 -24.30
CA ARG A 470 5.91 -10.27 -23.98
C ARG A 470 4.96 -10.90 -22.97
N ASN A 471 4.81 -12.21 -23.07
CA ASN A 471 4.14 -12.95 -22.00
C ASN A 471 4.98 -12.86 -20.72
N TYR A 472 4.33 -12.54 -19.60
CA TYR A 472 5.01 -12.34 -18.32
C TYR A 472 4.61 -13.43 -17.34
N THR A 473 5.47 -14.42 -17.22
CA THR A 473 5.38 -15.50 -16.22
C THR A 473 6.80 -15.68 -15.67
N PRO A 474 7.19 -14.90 -14.65
CA PRO A 474 8.56 -14.91 -14.17
C PRO A 474 8.87 -16.24 -13.47
N PRO A 475 10.02 -16.87 -13.77
CA PRO A 475 10.50 -18.01 -12.99
C PRO A 475 11.03 -17.52 -11.64
N VAL A 476 11.05 -18.41 -10.64
CA VAL A 476 11.75 -18.13 -9.37
C VAL A 476 13.25 -18.07 -9.62
N GLY A 477 13.90 -17.05 -9.11
CA GLY A 477 15.35 -16.85 -9.21
C GLY A 477 15.73 -15.40 -9.51
N PRO A 478 17.03 -15.07 -9.48
CA PRO A 478 17.51 -13.73 -9.80
C PRO A 478 17.06 -13.30 -11.21
N PRO A 479 16.59 -12.06 -11.38
CA PRO A 479 16.14 -11.58 -12.68
C PRO A 479 17.30 -11.52 -13.70
N PRO A 480 17.01 -11.53 -15.02
CA PRO A 480 18.04 -11.45 -16.06
C PRO A 480 19.01 -10.28 -15.91
N PHE A 481 18.55 -9.17 -15.37
CA PHE A 481 19.39 -8.02 -15.08
C PHE A 481 20.51 -8.38 -14.08
N VAL A 482 20.18 -9.05 -12.98
CA VAL A 482 21.16 -9.46 -11.97
C VAL A 482 22.09 -10.53 -12.52
N THR A 483 21.58 -11.52 -13.24
CA THR A 483 22.42 -12.58 -13.80
C THR A 483 23.38 -12.08 -14.88
N SER A 484 23.07 -10.99 -15.57
CA SER A 484 23.92 -10.40 -16.61
C SER A 484 24.93 -9.36 -16.08
N HIS A 485 24.68 -8.75 -14.92
CA HIS A 485 25.51 -7.66 -14.36
C HIS A 485 26.10 -8.01 -12.99
N GLY A 486 25.57 -9.03 -12.30
CA GLY A 486 26.07 -9.48 -11.01
C GLY A 486 27.51 -10.03 -11.11
N GLN A 487 28.35 -9.71 -10.13
CA GLN A 487 29.76 -10.14 -10.10
C GLN A 487 30.01 -11.30 -9.14
N LYS A 488 29.07 -11.60 -8.25
CA LYS A 488 29.19 -12.74 -7.32
C LYS A 488 28.62 -14.01 -7.95
N THR A 489 29.48 -15.00 -8.14
CA THR A 489 29.04 -16.39 -8.33
C THR A 489 28.59 -16.91 -6.97
N VAL A 490 27.30 -16.87 -6.71
CA VAL A 490 26.74 -17.59 -5.55
C VAL A 490 26.71 -19.07 -5.92
N GLU A 491 27.50 -19.89 -5.20
CA GLU A 491 27.29 -21.34 -5.24
C GLU A 491 25.82 -21.58 -4.79
N PRO A 492 25.05 -22.39 -5.53
CA PRO A 492 23.71 -22.75 -5.08
C PRO A 492 23.82 -23.36 -3.68
N PRO A 493 22.89 -23.09 -2.76
CA PRO A 493 22.92 -23.68 -1.44
C PRO A 493 23.07 -25.19 -1.60
N THR A 494 24.10 -25.76 -1.02
CA THR A 494 24.30 -27.20 -0.97
C THR A 494 23.13 -27.75 -0.21
N THR A 495 22.23 -28.40 -0.92
CA THR A 495 21.10 -29.14 -0.33
C THR A 495 21.67 -30.20 0.59
N GLY A 496 21.73 -29.88 1.89
CA GLY A 496 21.96 -30.84 2.96
C GLY A 496 20.73 -31.73 3.06
N SER A 497 20.94 -32.98 2.70
CA SER A 497 20.20 -34.21 3.02
C SER A 497 18.66 -34.16 3.01
N ASN A 498 18.12 -34.87 2.04
CA ASN A 498 17.00 -35.80 2.10
C ASN A 498 16.04 -35.63 3.30
N ASP A 499 14.94 -34.92 3.07
CA ASP A 499 13.66 -35.44 3.49
C ASP A 499 12.63 -35.12 2.40
N SER A 500 12.13 -36.21 1.80
CA SER A 500 11.19 -36.22 0.69
C SER A 500 9.77 -36.01 1.25
N THR A 501 9.32 -34.77 1.28
CA THR A 501 7.89 -34.49 1.17
C THR A 501 7.70 -33.54 0.00
N ASP A 502 7.56 -34.19 -1.15
CA ASP A 502 7.19 -33.61 -2.42
C ASP A 502 5.78 -33.03 -2.32
N THR A 503 5.64 -31.79 -1.89
CA THR A 503 4.39 -31.03 -1.98
C THR A 503 4.32 -30.45 -3.37
N ASP A 504 3.61 -31.16 -4.21
CA ASP A 504 3.37 -30.98 -5.64
C ASP A 504 2.61 -29.68 -5.99
N TYR A 505 3.22 -28.52 -5.71
CA TYR A 505 2.70 -27.22 -6.12
C TYR A 505 2.74 -26.98 -7.63
N GLY A 506 3.57 -27.73 -8.36
CA GLY A 506 3.69 -27.63 -9.82
C GLY A 506 2.53 -28.27 -10.60
N LYS A 507 1.73 -29.15 -9.98
CA LYS A 507 0.66 -29.87 -10.67
C LYS A 507 -0.73 -29.22 -10.59
N ILE A 508 -0.95 -28.30 -9.67
CA ILE A 508 -2.26 -27.63 -9.51
C ILE A 508 -2.51 -26.62 -10.64
N ILE A 509 -1.45 -26.07 -11.24
CA ILE A 509 -1.59 -25.06 -12.31
C ILE A 509 -1.66 -25.69 -13.71
N SER A 510 -1.29 -26.96 -13.89
CA SER A 510 -1.20 -27.57 -15.23
C SER A 510 -2.42 -28.35 -15.68
N SER A 511 -3.48 -28.49 -14.89
CA SER A 511 -4.59 -29.40 -15.20
C SER A 511 -5.94 -28.79 -15.53
N LYS A 512 -6.11 -27.48 -15.58
CA LYS A 512 -7.34 -26.87 -16.14
C LYS A 512 -7.04 -25.49 -16.69
N ASP A 513 -6.92 -25.37 -17.99
CA ASP A 513 -7.56 -24.42 -18.88
C ASP A 513 -6.87 -24.37 -20.23
N LYS A 514 -7.25 -25.33 -21.06
CA LYS A 514 -7.18 -25.17 -22.52
C LYS A 514 -8.50 -24.52 -22.94
N SER A 515 -8.56 -23.20 -22.97
CA SER A 515 -9.53 -22.48 -23.79
C SER A 515 -8.92 -21.21 -24.35
N ALA A 516 -9.13 -21.05 -25.64
CA ALA A 516 -8.50 -20.14 -26.56
C ALA A 516 -8.58 -18.67 -26.14
N ALA A 517 -7.43 -17.98 -26.28
CA ALA A 517 -7.35 -16.53 -26.24
C ALA A 517 -7.97 -15.93 -27.51
N ALA A 518 -9.03 -15.17 -27.36
CA ALA A 518 -9.47 -14.19 -28.34
C ALA A 518 -9.13 -12.78 -27.82
N PRO A 519 -8.72 -11.84 -28.69
CA PRO A 519 -8.37 -10.49 -28.25
C PRO A 519 -9.64 -9.71 -27.90
N MET A 520 -9.80 -9.35 -26.63
CA MET A 520 -10.89 -8.50 -26.20
C MET A 520 -10.40 -7.13 -25.78
N GLY A 521 -11.01 -6.11 -26.37
CA GLY A 521 -10.93 -4.73 -25.92
C GLY A 521 -11.53 -4.62 -24.51
N VAL A 522 -10.78 -4.02 -23.60
CA VAL A 522 -11.08 -3.97 -22.18
C VAL A 522 -12.24 -3.01 -21.93
N SER A 523 -13.40 -3.52 -21.55
CA SER A 523 -14.41 -2.74 -20.85
C SER A 523 -14.36 -3.09 -19.36
N SER A 524 -14.40 -2.09 -18.50
CA SER A 524 -14.28 -2.20 -17.04
C SER A 524 -15.28 -3.16 -16.35
N ALA A 525 -16.32 -3.59 -17.05
CA ALA A 525 -17.32 -4.54 -16.55
C ALA A 525 -16.80 -6.00 -16.47
N VAL A 526 -15.74 -6.35 -17.21
CA VAL A 526 -15.20 -7.72 -17.25
C VAL A 526 -14.26 -7.99 -16.07
N PHE A 527 -13.60 -6.96 -15.53
CA PHE A 527 -12.73 -7.11 -14.36
C PHE A 527 -13.48 -7.56 -13.10
N THR A 528 -14.71 -7.09 -12.92
CA THR A 528 -15.54 -7.45 -11.76
C THR A 528 -15.97 -8.92 -11.74
N SER A 529 -16.12 -9.58 -12.88
CA SER A 529 -16.59 -10.97 -12.94
C SER A 529 -15.50 -12.04 -12.74
N LEU A 530 -14.26 -11.74 -13.10
CA LEU A 530 -13.12 -12.64 -12.86
C LEU A 530 -12.69 -12.64 -11.38
N PHE A 531 -12.79 -11.50 -10.70
CA PHE A 531 -12.54 -11.39 -9.27
C PHE A 531 -13.52 -12.20 -8.41
N LEU A 532 -14.75 -12.35 -8.87
CA LEU A 532 -15.77 -13.10 -8.14
C LEU A 532 -15.56 -14.60 -8.11
N ALA A 533 -15.07 -15.18 -9.21
CA ALA A 533 -14.88 -16.62 -9.30
C ALA A 533 -13.80 -17.12 -8.33
N SER A 534 -12.80 -16.27 -8.03
CA SER A 534 -11.71 -16.59 -7.11
C SER A 534 -12.17 -16.57 -5.64
N LEU A 535 -13.06 -15.64 -5.27
CA LEU A 535 -13.59 -15.58 -3.91
C LEU A 535 -14.51 -16.75 -3.57
N LEU A 536 -15.41 -17.11 -4.49
CA LEU A 536 -16.32 -18.24 -4.30
C LEU A 536 -15.58 -19.58 -4.14
N ALA A 537 -14.42 -19.74 -4.81
CA ALA A 537 -13.62 -20.96 -4.69
C ALA A 537 -12.89 -21.08 -3.34
N MET A 538 -12.58 -19.96 -2.66
CA MET A 538 -11.87 -19.98 -1.39
C MET A 538 -12.77 -20.30 -0.18
N PHE A 539 -14.08 -20.02 -0.27
CA PHE A 539 -15.01 -20.28 0.82
C PHE A 539 -15.76 -21.61 0.70
N MET A 540 -15.62 -22.34 -0.41
CA MET A 540 -16.26 -23.63 -0.62
C MET A 540 -15.38 -24.85 -0.26
N ASN A 541 -14.16 -24.65 0.23
CA ASN A 541 -13.31 -25.65 0.84
C ASN A 541 -13.02 -25.29 2.29
#